data_3e8d2fe7fff2cfd621e02f37fd22208e
#
_entry.id   3e8d2fe7fff2cfd621e02f37fd22208e
#
_cell.length_a   1.000
_cell.length_b   1.000
_cell.length_c   1.000
_cell.angle_alpha   90.00
_cell.angle_beta   90.00
_cell.angle_gamma   90.00
#
_symmetry.space_group_name_H-M   'P 1'
#
loop_
_entity.id
_entity.type
_entity.pdbx_description
1 polymer ?
#
loop_
_entity_poly.entity_id
_entity_poly.type
_entity_poly.pdbx_seq_one_letter_code
_entity_poly.pdbx_strand_id
1 'polypeptide(L)'
;VLAKSARQRFILRMRLFEILAAQTEQRQLSSFASILQADIAQFKLEEWEPDLALEGLKLIHHWLLSDQEKQTEAAQALARITLLDPATAVDLITTPGGN
;
A
#
# COMPACT_ATOMS: atom_id res chain seq x y z
N VAL A 1 -12.88 17.20 -9.72
CA VAL A 1 -14.07 16.66 -9.09
C VAL A 1 -14.00 15.14 -8.97
N LEU A 2 -13.82 14.46 -10.11
CA LEU A 2 -13.66 13.00 -10.08
C LEU A 2 -12.40 12.61 -9.29
N ALA A 3 -11.31 13.32 -9.52
CA ALA A 3 -10.06 13.06 -8.82
C ALA A 3 -10.21 13.28 -7.33
N LYS A 4 -10.96 14.32 -6.94
CA LYS A 4 -11.18 14.61 -5.52
C LYS A 4 -12.00 13.51 -4.85
N SER A 5 -13.04 13.02 -5.53
CA SER A 5 -13.85 11.90 -5.03
C SER A 5 -13.02 10.63 -4.89
N ALA A 6 -12.19 10.34 -5.88
CA ALA A 6 -11.34 9.18 -5.85
C ALA A 6 -10.33 9.26 -4.71
N ARG A 7 -9.78 10.46 -4.48
CA ARG A 7 -8.84 10.70 -3.40
C ARG A 7 -9.47 10.42 -2.04
N GLN A 8 -10.66 10.98 -1.82
CA GLN A 8 -11.37 10.78 -0.55
C GLN A 8 -11.73 9.33 -0.34
N ARG A 9 -12.21 8.67 -1.40
CA ARG A 9 -12.58 7.26 -1.31
C ARG A 9 -11.37 6.41 -0.95
N PHE A 10 -10.23 6.69 -1.55
CA PHE A 10 -9.01 5.95 -1.27
C PHE A 10 -8.59 6.15 0.18
N ILE A 11 -8.58 7.38 0.67
CA ILE A 11 -8.20 7.69 2.04
C ILE A 11 -9.11 6.95 3.03
N LEU A 12 -10.41 7.01 2.83
CA LEU A 12 -11.36 6.35 3.71
C LEU A 12 -11.19 4.84 3.70
N ARG A 13 -10.97 4.27 2.52
CA ARG A 13 -10.75 2.84 2.40
C ARG A 13 -9.46 2.42 3.09
N MET A 14 -8.40 3.20 2.92
CA MET A 14 -7.13 2.94 3.57
C MET A 14 -7.28 2.97 5.10
N ARG A 15 -7.98 3.97 5.63
CA ARG A 15 -8.23 4.07 7.06
C ARG A 15 -9.05 2.90 7.57
N LEU A 16 -10.10 2.54 6.83
CA LEU A 16 -10.93 1.40 7.20
C LEU A 16 -10.10 0.13 7.26
N PHE A 17 -9.25 -0.10 6.27
CA PHE A 17 -8.43 -1.30 6.26
C PHE A 17 -7.41 -1.30 7.39
N GLU A 18 -6.86 -0.14 7.76
CA GLU A 18 -5.97 -0.07 8.91
C GLU A 18 -6.68 -0.49 10.20
N ILE A 19 -7.91 -0.04 10.38
CA ILE A 19 -8.71 -0.42 11.54
C ILE A 19 -9.02 -1.91 11.53
N LEU A 20 -9.45 -2.43 10.40
CA LEU A 20 -9.80 -3.84 10.26
C LEU A 20 -8.58 -4.73 10.39
N ALA A 21 -7.42 -4.27 9.92
CA ALA A 21 -6.20 -5.06 9.98
C ALA A 21 -5.81 -5.40 11.41
N ALA A 22 -6.12 -4.51 12.35
CA ALA A 22 -5.81 -4.75 13.76
C ALA A 22 -6.65 -5.89 14.34
N GLN A 23 -7.75 -6.26 13.69
CA GLN A 23 -8.69 -7.25 14.18
C GLN A 23 -8.84 -8.45 13.26
N THR A 24 -8.07 -8.50 12.18
CA THR A 24 -8.24 -9.46 11.09
C THR A 24 -7.07 -10.42 11.03
N GLU A 25 -7.34 -11.65 10.57
CA GLU A 25 -6.29 -12.63 10.35
C GLU A 25 -5.36 -12.18 9.23
N GLN A 26 -4.09 -12.56 9.33
CA GLN A 26 -3.06 -12.12 8.40
C GLN A 26 -3.40 -12.42 6.94
N ARG A 27 -4.00 -13.58 6.68
CA ARG A 27 -4.29 -13.98 5.30
C ARG A 27 -5.30 -13.07 4.62
N GLN A 28 -6.08 -12.30 5.38
CA GLN A 28 -7.03 -11.37 4.79
C GLN A 28 -6.38 -10.02 4.45
N LEU A 29 -5.21 -9.77 5.01
CA LEU A 29 -4.51 -8.52 4.74
C LEU A 29 -4.08 -8.41 3.28
N SER A 30 -3.74 -9.53 2.64
CA SER A 30 -3.37 -9.50 1.23
C SER A 30 -4.55 -9.12 0.34
N SER A 31 -5.78 -9.44 0.78
CA SER A 31 -6.97 -9.00 0.04
C SER A 31 -7.13 -7.48 0.12
N PHE A 32 -6.91 -6.90 1.29
CA PHE A 32 -6.92 -5.45 1.45
C PHE A 32 -5.86 -4.81 0.56
N ALA A 33 -4.67 -5.39 0.55
CA ALA A 33 -3.58 -4.89 -0.29
C ALA A 33 -3.97 -4.90 -1.77
N SER A 34 -4.60 -5.97 -2.22
CA SER A 34 -5.03 -6.08 -3.62
C SER A 34 -6.03 -5.00 -3.98
N ILE A 35 -6.98 -4.71 -3.09
CA ILE A 35 -7.98 -3.68 -3.33
C ILE A 35 -7.32 -2.30 -3.43
N LEU A 36 -6.39 -2.00 -2.52
CA LEU A 36 -5.69 -0.72 -2.58
C LEU A 36 -4.82 -0.58 -3.82
N GLN A 37 -4.17 -1.68 -4.24
CA GLN A 37 -3.39 -1.67 -5.48
C GLN A 37 -4.27 -1.35 -6.68
N ALA A 38 -5.46 -1.95 -6.73
CA ALA A 38 -6.38 -1.68 -7.82
C ALA A 38 -6.81 -0.22 -7.84
N ASP A 39 -7.05 0.37 -6.67
CA ASP A 39 -7.40 1.78 -6.58
C ASP A 39 -6.27 2.67 -7.07
N ILE A 40 -5.05 2.40 -6.65
CA ILE A 40 -3.89 3.20 -7.07
C ILE A 40 -3.74 3.15 -8.58
N ALA A 41 -3.87 1.95 -9.17
CA ALA A 41 -3.75 1.79 -10.60
C ALA A 41 -4.90 2.45 -11.35
N GLN A 42 -6.12 2.24 -10.88
CA GLN A 42 -7.31 2.74 -11.56
C GLN A 42 -7.34 4.27 -11.62
N PHE A 43 -6.97 4.92 -10.53
CA PHE A 43 -7.02 6.37 -10.44
C PHE A 43 -5.68 7.04 -10.69
N LYS A 44 -4.66 6.25 -11.05
CA LYS A 44 -3.32 6.75 -11.36
C LYS A 44 -2.78 7.65 -10.26
N LEU A 45 -2.95 7.19 -9.01
CA LEU A 45 -2.58 8.00 -7.86
C LEU A 45 -1.09 8.33 -7.83
N GLU A 46 -0.25 7.46 -8.39
CA GLU A 46 1.18 7.72 -8.44
C GLU A 46 1.52 8.98 -9.25
N GLU A 47 0.66 9.34 -10.19
CA GLU A 47 0.86 10.52 -11.02
C GLU A 47 0.23 11.77 -10.41
N TRP A 48 -0.95 11.63 -9.82
CA TRP A 48 -1.75 12.76 -9.34
C TRP A 48 -1.58 13.05 -7.86
N GLU A 49 -1.36 12.00 -7.07
CA GLU A 49 -1.23 12.13 -5.61
C GLU A 49 -0.11 11.20 -5.14
N PRO A 50 1.14 11.51 -5.52
CA PRO A 50 2.25 10.60 -5.21
C PRO A 50 2.46 10.37 -3.71
N ASP A 51 2.24 11.37 -2.87
CA ASP A 51 2.39 11.19 -1.42
C ASP A 51 1.35 10.21 -0.88
N LEU A 52 0.11 10.33 -1.37
CA LEU A 52 -0.96 9.43 -0.97
C LEU A 52 -0.72 8.03 -1.50
N ALA A 53 -0.26 7.93 -2.75
CA ALA A 53 0.08 6.63 -3.33
C ALA A 53 1.19 5.96 -2.53
N LEU A 54 2.17 6.74 -2.09
CA LEU A 54 3.28 6.22 -1.29
C LEU A 54 2.78 5.65 0.04
N GLU A 55 1.87 6.34 0.71
CA GLU A 55 1.28 5.82 1.95
C GLU A 55 0.57 4.49 1.72
N GLY A 56 -0.22 4.43 0.65
CA GLY A 56 -0.92 3.21 0.30
C GLY A 56 0.03 2.08 -0.03
N LEU A 57 1.08 2.35 -0.80
CA LEU A 57 2.05 1.34 -1.17
C LEU A 57 2.81 0.80 0.05
N LYS A 58 3.08 1.64 1.04
CA LYS A 58 3.74 1.18 2.27
C LYS A 58 2.86 0.18 3.01
N LEU A 59 1.57 0.44 3.12
CA LEU A 59 0.63 -0.50 3.73
C LEU A 59 0.52 -1.78 2.91
N ILE A 60 0.42 -1.64 1.59
CA ILE A 60 0.35 -2.79 0.69
C ILE A 60 1.58 -3.68 0.88
N HIS A 61 2.75 -3.09 0.87
CA HIS A 61 4.00 -3.82 1.05
C HIS A 61 4.01 -4.56 2.39
N HIS A 62 3.63 -3.85 3.46
CA HIS A 62 3.61 -4.43 4.80
C HIS A 62 2.66 -5.63 4.87
N TRP A 63 1.46 -5.48 4.34
CA TRP A 63 0.47 -6.55 4.39
C TRP A 63 0.86 -7.74 3.51
N LEU A 64 1.47 -7.49 2.34
CA LEU A 64 1.88 -8.56 1.45
C LEU A 64 3.06 -9.35 2.01
N LEU A 65 3.93 -8.70 2.80
CA LEU A 65 5.03 -9.41 3.42
C LEU A 65 4.56 -10.49 4.39
N SER A 66 3.36 -10.34 4.96
CA SER A 66 2.80 -11.31 5.87
C SER A 66 2.35 -12.60 5.17
N ASP A 67 2.19 -12.56 3.86
CA ASP A 67 1.69 -13.67 3.07
C ASP A 67 2.82 -14.26 2.24
N GLN A 68 3.24 -15.49 2.58
CA GLN A 68 4.36 -16.13 1.91
C GLN A 68 4.11 -16.36 0.42
N GLU A 69 2.85 -16.47 0.03
CA GLU A 69 2.51 -16.67 -1.37
C GLU A 69 2.49 -15.38 -2.17
N LYS A 70 2.63 -14.24 -1.51
CA LYS A 70 2.55 -12.93 -2.14
C LYS A 70 3.88 -12.18 -2.14
N GLN A 71 4.99 -12.88 -1.99
CA GLN A 71 6.29 -12.22 -1.91
C GLN A 71 6.67 -11.50 -3.19
N THR A 72 6.27 -12.04 -4.35
CA THR A 72 6.52 -11.38 -5.63
C THR A 72 5.78 -10.05 -5.70
N GLU A 73 4.52 -10.03 -5.25
CA GLU A 73 3.73 -8.80 -5.23
C GLU A 73 4.28 -7.81 -4.23
N ALA A 74 4.79 -8.29 -3.09
CA ALA A 74 5.43 -7.41 -2.11
C ALA A 74 6.67 -6.75 -2.72
N ALA A 75 7.46 -7.51 -3.48
CA ALA A 75 8.65 -6.97 -4.14
C ALA A 75 8.25 -5.92 -5.19
N GLN A 76 7.16 -6.15 -5.90
CA GLN A 76 6.66 -5.18 -6.87
C GLN A 76 6.22 -3.88 -6.20
N ALA A 77 5.55 -3.99 -5.06
CA ALA A 77 5.16 -2.80 -4.29
C ALA A 77 6.40 -2.02 -3.84
N LEU A 78 7.42 -2.73 -3.38
CA LEU A 78 8.67 -2.08 -2.97
C LEU A 78 9.34 -1.37 -4.16
N ALA A 79 9.30 -1.98 -5.34
CA ALA A 79 9.88 -1.37 -6.52
C ALA A 79 9.16 -0.05 -6.85
N ARG A 80 7.84 -0.02 -6.71
CA ARG A 80 7.07 1.20 -6.96
C ARG A 80 7.37 2.27 -5.90
N ILE A 81 7.51 1.85 -4.64
CA ILE A 81 7.94 2.76 -3.58
C ILE A 81 9.30 3.38 -3.92
N THR A 82 10.20 2.56 -4.43
CA THR A 82 11.53 3.02 -4.80
C THR A 82 11.47 4.10 -5.89
N LEU A 83 10.56 3.96 -6.83
CA LEU A 83 10.39 4.95 -7.89
C LEU A 83 9.83 6.27 -7.35
N LEU A 84 8.97 6.22 -6.35
CA LEU A 84 8.36 7.42 -5.78
C LEU A 84 9.25 8.09 -4.75
N ASP A 85 9.90 7.30 -3.92
CA ASP A 85 10.72 7.83 -2.82
C ASP A 85 11.77 6.79 -2.41
N PRO A 86 12.96 6.87 -2.98
CA PRO A 86 14.04 5.92 -2.66
C PRO A 86 14.40 5.90 -1.17
N ALA A 87 14.29 7.04 -0.49
CA ALA A 87 14.62 7.10 0.94
C ALA A 87 13.69 6.22 1.75
N THR A 88 12.38 6.23 1.41
CA THR A 88 11.43 5.36 2.08
C THR A 88 11.77 3.89 1.83
N ALA A 89 12.16 3.54 0.61
CA ALA A 89 12.54 2.17 0.29
C ALA A 89 13.74 1.72 1.12
N VAL A 90 14.74 2.60 1.27
CA VAL A 90 15.90 2.28 2.11
C VAL A 90 15.48 2.02 3.55
N ASP A 91 14.59 2.86 4.08
CA ASP A 91 14.11 2.68 5.45
C ASP A 91 13.39 1.34 5.62
N LEU A 92 12.58 0.95 4.65
CA LEU A 92 11.85 -0.32 4.72
C LEU A 92 12.78 -1.51 4.68
N ILE A 93 13.89 -1.41 3.95
CA ILE A 93 14.86 -2.49 3.84
C ILE A 93 15.75 -2.56 5.07
N THR A 94 16.16 -1.41 5.60
CA THR A 94 17.13 -1.36 6.70
C THR A 94 16.51 -1.47 8.08
N THR A 95 15.18 -1.33 8.19
CA THR A 95 14.47 -1.54 9.45
C THR A 95 13.44 -2.65 9.29
N PRO A 96 13.90 -3.86 8.98
CA PRO A 96 12.98 -4.98 8.77
C PRO A 96 12.24 -5.33 10.06
N GLY A 97 11.03 -5.86 9.89
CA GLY A 97 10.24 -6.30 11.01
C GLY A 97 9.62 -5.17 11.79
N GLY A 98 9.69 -3.95 11.28
CA GLY A 98 9.07 -2.81 11.93
C GLY A 98 9.74 -2.38 13.21
N ASN A 99 10.99 -2.70 13.34
CA ASN A 99 11.77 -2.25 14.49
C ASN A 99 11.96 -0.76 14.48
#